data_838342eb6890766644c1c872587bfffc
#
_entry.id   838342eb6890766644c1c872587bfffc
#
_cell.length_a   1.000
_cell.length_b   1.000
_cell.length_c   1.000
_cell.angle_alpha   90.00
_cell.angle_beta   90.00
_cell.angle_gamma   90.00
#
_symmetry.space_group_name_H-M   'P 1'
#
loop_
_entity.id
_entity.type
_entity.pdbx_description
1 polymer ?
#
loop_
_entity_poly.entity_id
_entity_poly.type
_entity_poly.pdbx_seq_one_letter_code
_entity_poly.pdbx_strand_id
1 'polypeptide(L)'
;MAELEKLRVKALGLLNNCRDNIASKEASAAIRSQMVGILGDLKKYQGEEKFSLNEITERIQTYIIEFMKDELKRLKSDAEAQIRICIDEKELQDTKVAFLGKRGKLTSILRGMKDLSESERPVMGALANTIRETVEKQFTEKLEELKAKKLEEKIRSEIVDITLPARHQRSGHIHPLDKALREIMKSFIRMGYSVEEGPEIEEDFYNFECLNLPKDHPARDMQDSFYITSEILLRTHTSPVQVRTLRNHIPNSPIRMIAPGKVFRWDNDATHSPVFHQVEGLVVDKGIKFSDLKGTLEIFLKDLFGADTKIRFRASYFPFTEPSAEVDISFASRTHSESNDPDWLEILGCGMVHNMVLKLNGYDPNIVSGFAFGMGIERIAM
;
A
#
# COMPACT_ATOMS: atom_id res chain seq x y z
N MET A 1 -57.12 -36.50 -51.29
CA MET A 1 -56.60 -37.78 -51.83
C MET A 1 -55.28 -37.62 -52.61
N ALA A 2 -55.20 -36.87 -53.71
CA ALA A 2 -53.94 -36.76 -54.51
C ALA A 2 -52.75 -36.11 -53.79
N GLU A 3 -52.97 -35.18 -52.88
CA GLU A 3 -51.93 -34.48 -52.13
C GLU A 3 -51.38 -35.35 -50.98
N LEU A 4 -52.24 -36.15 -50.39
CA LEU A 4 -51.91 -37.09 -49.33
C LEU A 4 -51.04 -38.23 -49.83
N GLU A 5 -51.34 -38.75 -51.02
CA GLU A 5 -50.55 -39.79 -51.70
C GLU A 5 -49.16 -39.26 -52.11
N LYS A 6 -49.07 -37.99 -52.53
CA LYS A 6 -47.80 -37.33 -52.81
C LYS A 6 -46.93 -37.19 -51.57
N LEU A 7 -47.52 -36.80 -50.45
CA LEU A 7 -46.79 -36.69 -49.13
C LEU A 7 -46.33 -38.09 -48.69
N ARG A 8 -47.14 -39.10 -48.82
CA ARG A 8 -46.84 -40.52 -48.53
C ARG A 8 -45.67 -41.05 -49.34
N VAL A 9 -45.65 -40.84 -50.65
CA VAL A 9 -44.57 -41.24 -51.56
C VAL A 9 -43.28 -40.45 -51.18
N LYS A 10 -43.38 -39.16 -50.86
CA LYS A 10 -42.27 -38.34 -50.51
C LYS A 10 -41.69 -38.78 -49.15
N ALA A 11 -42.52 -39.10 -48.15
CA ALA A 11 -42.10 -39.61 -46.84
C ALA A 11 -41.40 -40.97 -46.95
N LEU A 12 -41.95 -41.91 -47.74
CA LEU A 12 -41.35 -43.24 -47.98
C LEU A 12 -40.02 -43.11 -48.74
N GLY A 13 -39.94 -42.22 -49.70
CA GLY A 13 -38.71 -41.94 -50.43
C GLY A 13 -37.60 -41.39 -49.56
N LEU A 14 -37.94 -40.50 -48.66
CA LEU A 14 -36.97 -39.96 -47.66
C LEU A 14 -36.56 -41.03 -46.64
N LEU A 15 -37.45 -41.88 -46.15
CA LEU A 15 -37.13 -42.97 -45.23
C LEU A 15 -36.19 -44.01 -45.90
N ASN A 16 -36.34 -44.30 -47.18
CA ASN A 16 -35.45 -45.19 -47.91
C ASN A 16 -34.08 -44.53 -48.15
N ASN A 17 -34.04 -43.24 -48.49
CA ASN A 17 -32.79 -42.48 -48.67
C ASN A 17 -32.01 -42.35 -47.38
N CYS A 18 -32.67 -42.40 -46.24
CA CYS A 18 -32.00 -42.35 -44.94
C CYS A 18 -31.18 -43.59 -44.63
N ARG A 19 -31.59 -44.77 -45.11
CA ARG A 19 -30.82 -45.98 -44.89
C ARG A 19 -29.46 -45.95 -45.60
N ASP A 20 -29.41 -45.26 -46.74
CA ASP A 20 -28.25 -45.30 -47.66
C ASP A 20 -27.26 -44.10 -47.38
N ASN A 21 -27.69 -43.04 -46.69
CA ASN A 21 -26.94 -41.78 -46.59
C ASN A 21 -26.57 -41.36 -45.16
N ILE A 22 -26.37 -42.28 -44.22
CA ILE A 22 -25.95 -41.99 -42.82
C ILE A 22 -24.56 -41.37 -42.75
N ALA A 23 -23.79 -41.27 -43.81
CA ALA A 23 -22.37 -40.98 -43.81
C ALA A 23 -22.00 -39.47 -43.83
N SER A 24 -22.89 -38.52 -44.20
CA SER A 24 -22.54 -37.10 -44.24
C SER A 24 -23.40 -36.24 -43.32
N LYS A 25 -22.75 -35.40 -42.48
CA LYS A 25 -23.41 -34.51 -41.50
C LYS A 25 -24.41 -33.53 -42.11
N GLU A 26 -24.13 -33.00 -43.28
CA GLU A 26 -24.97 -32.00 -43.97
C GLU A 26 -26.21 -32.62 -44.60
N ALA A 27 -26.07 -33.80 -45.21
CA ALA A 27 -27.19 -34.55 -45.79
C ALA A 27 -28.17 -34.99 -44.68
N SER A 28 -27.69 -35.44 -43.53
CA SER A 28 -28.51 -35.87 -42.40
C SER A 28 -29.37 -34.76 -41.81
N ALA A 29 -28.83 -33.54 -41.66
CA ALA A 29 -29.57 -32.39 -41.12
C ALA A 29 -30.66 -31.90 -42.12
N ALA A 30 -30.37 -31.91 -43.41
CA ALA A 30 -31.31 -31.53 -44.43
C ALA A 30 -32.49 -32.53 -44.54
N ILE A 31 -32.19 -33.83 -44.47
CA ILE A 31 -33.18 -34.89 -44.44
C ILE A 31 -34.08 -34.79 -43.21
N ARG A 32 -33.53 -34.56 -42.05
CA ARG A 32 -34.29 -34.33 -40.81
C ARG A 32 -35.25 -33.15 -40.92
N SER A 33 -34.79 -32.00 -41.41
CA SER A 33 -35.63 -30.82 -41.64
C SER A 33 -36.80 -31.10 -42.56
N GLN A 34 -36.56 -31.86 -43.61
CA GLN A 34 -37.62 -32.30 -44.56
C GLN A 34 -38.62 -33.28 -43.91
N MET A 35 -38.12 -34.20 -43.06
CA MET A 35 -38.99 -35.15 -42.31
C MET A 35 -39.89 -34.44 -41.34
N VAL A 36 -39.36 -33.45 -40.57
CA VAL A 36 -40.14 -32.63 -39.65
C VAL A 36 -41.21 -31.83 -40.37
N GLY A 37 -40.90 -31.26 -41.54
CA GLY A 37 -41.88 -30.60 -42.41
C GLY A 37 -43.01 -31.52 -42.84
N ILE A 38 -42.67 -32.73 -43.35
CA ILE A 38 -43.65 -33.74 -43.80
C ILE A 38 -44.49 -34.22 -42.57
N LEU A 39 -43.91 -34.41 -41.42
CA LEU A 39 -44.62 -34.75 -40.16
C LEU A 39 -45.70 -33.70 -39.82
N GLY A 40 -45.32 -32.39 -39.92
CA GLY A 40 -46.26 -31.28 -39.73
C GLY A 40 -47.42 -31.27 -40.67
N ASP A 41 -47.16 -31.59 -41.92
CA ASP A 41 -48.20 -31.69 -42.99
C ASP A 41 -49.07 -32.94 -42.83
N LEU A 42 -48.51 -34.08 -42.49
CA LEU A 42 -49.27 -35.32 -42.22
C LEU A 42 -50.21 -35.16 -41.00
N LYS A 43 -49.82 -34.39 -40.00
CA LYS A 43 -50.69 -34.08 -38.81
C LYS A 43 -51.99 -33.33 -39.20
N LYS A 44 -52.01 -32.56 -40.27
CA LYS A 44 -53.21 -31.85 -40.75
C LYS A 44 -54.28 -32.83 -41.33
N TYR A 45 -53.90 -34.03 -41.71
CA TYR A 45 -54.77 -35.03 -42.28
C TYR A 45 -55.12 -36.18 -41.31
N GLN A 46 -54.84 -36.02 -40.01
CA GLN A 46 -55.23 -36.99 -38.98
C GLN A 46 -56.77 -37.09 -38.82
N GLY A 47 -57.39 -37.96 -39.62
CA GLY A 47 -58.85 -38.20 -39.57
C GLY A 47 -59.42 -38.88 -40.78
N GLU A 48 -58.74 -38.86 -41.93
CA GLU A 48 -59.34 -39.31 -43.18
C GLU A 48 -58.99 -40.76 -43.65
N GLU A 49 -57.83 -41.36 -43.21
CA GLU A 49 -57.48 -42.80 -43.45
C GLU A 49 -56.58 -43.31 -42.31
N LYS A 50 -57.16 -44.05 -41.40
CA LYS A 50 -56.55 -44.32 -40.06
C LYS A 50 -55.32 -45.23 -40.01
N PHE A 51 -55.12 -46.16 -40.92
CA PHE A 51 -54.10 -47.22 -40.71
C PHE A 51 -52.76 -46.97 -41.40
N SER A 52 -52.69 -46.40 -42.55
CA SER A 52 -51.45 -46.23 -43.31
C SER A 52 -50.65 -44.94 -42.94
N LEU A 53 -51.33 -43.92 -42.50
CA LEU A 53 -50.74 -42.65 -42.06
C LEU A 53 -50.09 -42.75 -40.68
N ASN A 54 -50.72 -43.49 -39.76
CA ASN A 54 -50.18 -43.66 -38.44
C ASN A 54 -48.84 -44.42 -38.44
N GLU A 55 -48.75 -45.46 -39.24
CA GLU A 55 -47.56 -46.27 -39.38
C GLU A 55 -46.37 -45.50 -40.00
N ILE A 56 -46.62 -44.61 -40.98
CA ILE A 56 -45.60 -43.74 -41.58
C ILE A 56 -45.18 -42.68 -40.52
N THR A 57 -46.10 -42.10 -39.76
CA THR A 57 -45.84 -41.13 -38.74
C THR A 57 -44.97 -41.73 -37.61
N GLU A 58 -45.29 -42.92 -37.16
CA GLU A 58 -44.51 -43.65 -36.14
C GLU A 58 -43.07 -43.94 -36.65
N ARG A 59 -42.92 -44.38 -37.89
CA ARG A 59 -41.60 -44.67 -38.49
C ARG A 59 -40.76 -43.43 -38.64
N ILE A 60 -41.34 -42.27 -38.99
CA ILE A 60 -40.64 -40.99 -39.03
C ILE A 60 -40.24 -40.54 -37.63
N GLN A 61 -41.10 -40.66 -36.66
CA GLN A 61 -40.82 -40.33 -35.27
C GLN A 61 -39.67 -41.18 -34.69
N THR A 62 -39.73 -42.50 -34.89
CA THR A 62 -38.67 -43.42 -34.48
C THR A 62 -37.32 -43.04 -35.09
N TYR A 63 -37.29 -42.70 -36.36
CA TYR A 63 -36.07 -42.29 -37.05
C TYR A 63 -35.49 -40.96 -36.48
N ILE A 64 -36.35 -39.97 -36.22
CA ILE A 64 -35.93 -38.69 -35.63
C ILE A 64 -35.31 -38.94 -34.26
N ILE A 65 -35.86 -39.82 -33.44
CA ILE A 65 -35.37 -40.17 -32.12
C ILE A 65 -34.00 -40.86 -32.20
N GLU A 66 -33.87 -41.86 -33.08
CA GLU A 66 -32.58 -42.55 -33.24
C GLU A 66 -31.51 -41.61 -33.75
N PHE A 67 -31.82 -40.73 -34.68
CA PHE A 67 -30.91 -39.71 -35.18
C PHE A 67 -30.46 -38.74 -34.08
N MET A 68 -31.39 -38.24 -33.23
CA MET A 68 -31.05 -37.38 -32.11
C MET A 68 -30.20 -38.08 -31.06
N LYS A 69 -30.45 -39.37 -30.80
CA LYS A 69 -29.63 -40.19 -29.91
C LYS A 69 -28.19 -40.30 -30.40
N ASP A 70 -28.03 -40.53 -31.70
CA ASP A 70 -26.70 -40.64 -32.31
C ASP A 70 -25.98 -39.29 -32.36
N GLU A 71 -26.69 -38.18 -32.64
CA GLU A 71 -26.12 -36.85 -32.54
C GLU A 71 -25.61 -36.52 -31.11
N LEU A 72 -26.41 -36.87 -30.08
CA LEU A 72 -26.01 -36.69 -28.69
C LEU A 72 -24.79 -37.54 -28.33
N LYS A 73 -24.70 -38.79 -28.77
CA LYS A 73 -23.54 -39.66 -28.57
C LYS A 73 -22.29 -39.11 -29.27
N ARG A 74 -22.42 -38.64 -30.51
CA ARG A 74 -21.31 -38.00 -31.25
C ARG A 74 -20.86 -36.73 -30.57
N LEU A 75 -21.79 -35.89 -30.13
CA LEU A 75 -21.47 -34.66 -29.39
C LEU A 75 -20.68 -34.97 -28.12
N LYS A 76 -21.04 -36.01 -27.36
CA LYS A 76 -20.30 -36.46 -26.19
C LYS A 76 -18.88 -36.83 -26.57
N SER A 77 -18.70 -37.68 -27.59
CA SER A 77 -17.37 -38.09 -28.07
C SER A 77 -16.52 -36.93 -28.59
N ASP A 78 -17.12 -36.01 -29.35
CA ASP A 78 -16.45 -34.80 -29.83
C ASP A 78 -16.03 -33.88 -28.69
N ALA A 79 -16.88 -33.72 -27.66
CA ALA A 79 -16.56 -32.93 -26.48
C ALA A 79 -15.41 -33.57 -25.69
N GLU A 80 -15.44 -34.87 -25.43
CA GLU A 80 -14.38 -35.62 -24.77
C GLU A 80 -13.04 -35.51 -25.49
N ALA A 81 -13.06 -35.60 -26.81
CA ALA A 81 -11.85 -35.45 -27.65
C ALA A 81 -11.27 -34.03 -27.54
N GLN A 82 -12.11 -33.01 -27.61
CA GLN A 82 -11.65 -31.61 -27.52
C GLN A 82 -11.16 -31.26 -26.10
N ILE A 83 -11.84 -31.73 -25.06
CA ILE A 83 -11.40 -31.52 -23.68
C ILE A 83 -9.98 -32.09 -23.44
N ARG A 84 -9.69 -33.28 -24.01
CA ARG A 84 -8.37 -33.91 -23.87
C ARG A 84 -7.24 -33.10 -24.50
N ILE A 85 -7.51 -32.40 -25.59
CA ILE A 85 -6.52 -31.66 -26.39
C ILE A 85 -6.24 -30.28 -25.74
N CYS A 86 -7.17 -29.70 -24.97
CA CYS A 86 -6.99 -28.37 -24.33
C CYS A 86 -5.75 -28.33 -23.47
N ILE A 87 -4.91 -27.32 -23.71
CA ILE A 87 -3.62 -27.11 -23.06
C ILE A 87 -3.74 -26.06 -21.97
N ASP A 88 -4.63 -25.08 -22.12
CA ASP A 88 -4.80 -24.00 -21.15
C ASP A 88 -6.27 -23.81 -20.70
N GLU A 89 -6.44 -23.02 -19.61
CA GLU A 89 -7.75 -22.75 -18.99
C GLU A 89 -8.68 -21.96 -19.94
N LYS A 90 -8.13 -21.09 -20.79
CA LYS A 90 -8.91 -20.26 -21.71
C LYS A 90 -9.48 -21.10 -22.83
N GLU A 91 -8.66 -21.93 -23.43
CA GLU A 91 -9.07 -22.88 -24.48
C GLU A 91 -10.15 -23.83 -23.96
N LEU A 92 -9.98 -24.34 -22.73
CA LEU A 92 -10.95 -25.18 -22.06
C LEU A 92 -12.28 -24.45 -21.82
N GLN A 93 -12.23 -23.18 -21.40
CA GLN A 93 -13.44 -22.37 -21.20
C GLN A 93 -14.15 -22.05 -22.52
N ASP A 94 -13.42 -21.74 -23.59
CA ASP A 94 -13.96 -21.48 -24.91
C ASP A 94 -14.65 -22.75 -25.47
N THR A 95 -14.01 -23.90 -25.26
CA THR A 95 -14.57 -25.21 -25.62
C THR A 95 -15.86 -25.48 -24.83
N LYS A 96 -15.88 -25.21 -23.52
CA LYS A 96 -17.07 -25.35 -22.68
C LYS A 96 -18.24 -24.51 -23.21
N VAL A 97 -17.98 -23.25 -23.57
CA VAL A 97 -19.00 -22.36 -24.13
C VAL A 97 -19.50 -22.87 -25.50
N ALA A 98 -18.63 -23.40 -26.35
CA ALA A 98 -18.99 -23.96 -27.67
C ALA A 98 -19.92 -25.17 -27.54
N PHE A 99 -19.73 -26.01 -26.52
CA PHE A 99 -20.56 -27.22 -26.35
C PHE A 99 -21.79 -26.98 -25.45
N LEU A 100 -21.63 -26.31 -24.31
CA LEU A 100 -22.66 -26.20 -23.26
C LEU A 100 -23.27 -24.78 -23.13
N GLY A 101 -22.77 -23.80 -23.87
CA GLY A 101 -23.25 -22.42 -23.82
C GLY A 101 -24.68 -22.24 -24.34
N LYS A 102 -25.26 -21.05 -24.14
CA LYS A 102 -26.64 -20.69 -24.59
C LYS A 102 -26.85 -20.92 -26.10
N ARG A 103 -25.82 -20.81 -26.90
CA ARG A 103 -25.80 -21.09 -28.35
C ARG A 103 -24.95 -22.33 -28.70
N GLY A 104 -24.59 -23.12 -27.69
CA GLY A 104 -23.75 -24.30 -27.84
C GLY A 104 -24.44 -25.46 -28.56
N LYS A 105 -23.62 -26.40 -29.01
CA LYS A 105 -24.06 -27.57 -29.80
C LYS A 105 -25.13 -28.40 -29.08
N LEU A 106 -25.00 -28.61 -27.75
CA LEU A 106 -25.98 -29.33 -26.94
C LEU A 106 -27.33 -28.59 -26.90
N THR A 107 -27.29 -27.26 -26.69
CA THR A 107 -28.51 -26.43 -26.63
C THR A 107 -29.23 -26.42 -27.99
N SER A 108 -28.50 -26.50 -29.10
CA SER A 108 -29.06 -26.60 -30.44
C SER A 108 -29.84 -27.90 -30.62
N ILE A 109 -29.28 -29.04 -30.20
CA ILE A 109 -29.98 -30.35 -30.25
C ILE A 109 -31.23 -30.36 -29.36
N LEU A 110 -31.12 -29.79 -28.13
CA LEU A 110 -32.26 -29.68 -27.19
C LEU A 110 -33.41 -28.83 -27.76
N ARG A 111 -33.14 -27.80 -28.53
CA ARG A 111 -34.18 -27.01 -29.22
C ARG A 111 -34.97 -27.85 -30.24
N GLY A 112 -34.32 -28.80 -30.89
CA GLY A 112 -34.98 -29.74 -31.81
C GLY A 112 -35.93 -30.73 -31.13
N MET A 113 -35.91 -30.86 -29.81
CA MET A 113 -36.84 -31.72 -29.05
C MET A 113 -38.31 -31.22 -29.09
N LYS A 114 -38.57 -30.00 -29.54
CA LYS A 114 -39.94 -29.48 -29.75
C LYS A 114 -40.73 -30.30 -30.78
N ASP A 115 -40.03 -30.97 -31.66
CA ASP A 115 -40.62 -31.75 -32.75
C ASP A 115 -40.98 -33.17 -32.33
N LEU A 116 -40.65 -33.61 -31.10
CA LEU A 116 -40.93 -34.93 -30.55
C LEU A 116 -42.31 -34.99 -29.88
N SER A 117 -42.86 -36.22 -29.77
CA SER A 117 -44.12 -36.51 -29.04
C SER A 117 -44.00 -36.23 -27.54
N GLU A 118 -45.12 -35.99 -26.86
CA GLU A 118 -45.15 -35.71 -25.40
C GLU A 118 -44.56 -36.83 -24.55
N SER A 119 -44.68 -38.10 -25.02
CA SER A 119 -44.17 -39.29 -24.33
C SER A 119 -42.66 -39.47 -24.49
N GLU A 120 -42.06 -38.95 -25.53
CA GLU A 120 -40.65 -39.16 -25.88
C GLU A 120 -39.72 -38.03 -25.40
N ARG A 121 -40.25 -36.82 -25.23
CA ARG A 121 -39.51 -35.66 -24.71
C ARG A 121 -38.82 -35.93 -23.36
N PRO A 122 -39.50 -36.56 -22.37
CA PRO A 122 -38.84 -36.84 -21.08
C PRO A 122 -37.64 -37.78 -21.23
N VAL A 123 -37.73 -38.81 -22.04
CA VAL A 123 -36.67 -39.82 -22.26
C VAL A 123 -35.43 -39.18 -22.92
N MET A 124 -35.65 -38.36 -23.95
CA MET A 124 -34.58 -37.64 -24.62
C MET A 124 -33.99 -36.54 -23.74
N GLY A 125 -34.83 -35.87 -22.94
CA GLY A 125 -34.39 -34.88 -21.97
C GLY A 125 -33.49 -35.49 -20.88
N ALA A 126 -33.86 -36.67 -20.37
CA ALA A 126 -33.03 -37.39 -19.38
C ALA A 126 -31.66 -37.78 -19.99
N LEU A 127 -31.64 -38.29 -21.22
CA LEU A 127 -30.40 -38.64 -21.92
C LEU A 127 -29.51 -37.43 -22.14
N ALA A 128 -30.09 -36.32 -22.60
CA ALA A 128 -29.36 -35.08 -22.82
C ALA A 128 -28.79 -34.50 -21.52
N ASN A 129 -29.52 -34.56 -20.40
CA ASN A 129 -29.05 -34.16 -19.09
C ASN A 129 -27.90 -35.06 -18.59
N THR A 130 -28.00 -36.37 -18.74
CA THR A 130 -26.92 -37.30 -18.40
C THR A 130 -25.64 -37.00 -19.17
N ILE A 131 -25.76 -36.71 -20.48
CA ILE A 131 -24.62 -36.33 -21.31
C ILE A 131 -24.05 -34.99 -20.85
N ARG A 132 -24.90 -34.01 -20.56
CA ARG A 132 -24.51 -32.72 -20.02
C ARG A 132 -23.71 -32.86 -18.74
N GLU A 133 -24.22 -33.57 -17.76
CA GLU A 133 -23.57 -33.82 -16.49
C GLU A 133 -22.21 -34.52 -16.67
N THR A 134 -22.17 -35.53 -17.56
CA THR A 134 -20.91 -36.24 -17.84
C THR A 134 -19.86 -35.29 -18.42
N VAL A 135 -20.25 -34.46 -19.41
CA VAL A 135 -19.35 -33.51 -20.05
C VAL A 135 -18.94 -32.39 -19.08
N GLU A 136 -19.87 -31.88 -18.29
CA GLU A 136 -19.56 -30.86 -17.24
C GLU A 136 -18.56 -31.40 -16.22
N LYS A 137 -18.69 -32.65 -15.79
CA LYS A 137 -17.75 -33.31 -14.88
C LYS A 137 -16.36 -33.40 -15.51
N GLN A 138 -16.25 -33.81 -16.75
CA GLN A 138 -14.96 -33.88 -17.47
C GLN A 138 -14.31 -32.51 -17.65
N PHE A 139 -15.09 -31.44 -17.88
CA PHE A 139 -14.57 -30.09 -17.90
C PHE A 139 -14.00 -29.69 -16.53
N THR A 140 -14.66 -30.07 -15.46
CA THR A 140 -14.20 -29.75 -14.08
C THR A 140 -12.90 -30.49 -13.76
N GLU A 141 -12.87 -31.80 -14.05
CA GLU A 141 -11.68 -32.65 -13.82
C GLU A 141 -10.47 -32.12 -14.62
N LYS A 142 -10.68 -31.75 -15.89
CA LYS A 142 -9.61 -31.18 -16.73
C LYS A 142 -9.15 -29.82 -16.25
N LEU A 143 -10.06 -28.98 -15.74
CA LEU A 143 -9.70 -27.69 -15.16
C LEU A 143 -8.83 -27.83 -13.92
N GLU A 144 -9.15 -28.79 -13.05
CA GLU A 144 -8.34 -29.10 -11.86
C GLU A 144 -6.95 -29.62 -12.27
N GLU A 145 -6.88 -30.50 -13.28
CA GLU A 145 -5.60 -30.97 -13.83
C GLU A 145 -4.72 -29.83 -14.32
N LEU A 146 -5.29 -28.92 -15.13
CA LEU A 146 -4.56 -27.76 -15.68
C LEU A 146 -4.09 -26.81 -14.57
N LYS A 147 -4.94 -26.57 -13.57
CA LYS A 147 -4.56 -25.75 -12.39
C LYS A 147 -3.45 -26.41 -11.57
N ALA A 148 -3.53 -27.70 -11.35
CA ALA A 148 -2.50 -28.45 -10.63
C ALA A 148 -1.16 -28.38 -11.36
N LYS A 149 -1.14 -28.60 -12.69
CA LYS A 149 0.07 -28.49 -13.51
C LYS A 149 0.67 -27.09 -13.46
N LYS A 150 -0.16 -26.05 -13.59
CA LYS A 150 0.29 -24.66 -13.51
C LYS A 150 0.87 -24.30 -12.15
N LEU A 151 0.26 -24.84 -11.08
CA LEU A 151 0.77 -24.66 -9.72
C LEU A 151 2.11 -25.38 -9.53
N GLU A 152 2.24 -26.60 -10.05
CA GLU A 152 3.48 -27.37 -9.97
C GLU A 152 4.62 -26.68 -10.75
N GLU A 153 4.36 -26.20 -11.97
CA GLU A 153 5.30 -25.41 -12.74
C GLU A 153 5.72 -24.13 -12.01
N LYS A 154 4.76 -23.43 -11.40
CA LYS A 154 5.04 -22.25 -10.58
C LYS A 154 5.91 -22.58 -9.39
N ILE A 155 5.56 -23.61 -8.62
CA ILE A 155 6.36 -24.07 -7.49
C ILE A 155 7.78 -24.42 -7.95
N ARG A 156 7.91 -25.14 -9.08
CA ARG A 156 9.20 -25.53 -9.63
C ARG A 156 10.04 -24.34 -10.10
N SER A 157 9.41 -23.31 -10.66
CA SER A 157 10.09 -22.07 -11.08
C SER A 157 10.51 -21.19 -9.89
N GLU A 158 9.81 -21.30 -8.75
CA GLU A 158 10.06 -20.54 -7.54
C GLU A 158 11.00 -21.28 -6.55
N ILE A 159 11.51 -22.46 -6.90
CA ILE A 159 12.47 -23.17 -6.07
C ILE A 159 13.74 -22.34 -5.95
N VAL A 160 14.01 -21.89 -4.74
CA VAL A 160 15.24 -21.19 -4.37
C VAL A 160 16.24 -22.21 -3.82
N ASP A 161 17.44 -22.20 -4.35
CA ASP A 161 18.52 -23.02 -3.79
C ASP A 161 18.97 -22.44 -2.45
N ILE A 162 18.52 -23.09 -1.38
CA ILE A 162 18.84 -22.68 0.00
C ILE A 162 20.28 -23.01 0.41
N THR A 163 21.04 -23.73 -0.43
CA THR A 163 22.47 -24.01 -0.18
C THR A 163 23.36 -22.85 -0.63
N LEU A 164 22.85 -21.95 -1.45
CA LEU A 164 23.57 -20.74 -1.81
C LEU A 164 23.74 -19.85 -0.58
N PRO A 165 24.91 -19.24 -0.37
CA PRO A 165 25.14 -18.35 0.74
C PRO A 165 24.16 -17.16 0.64
N ALA A 166 23.46 -16.86 1.74
CA ALA A 166 22.57 -15.72 1.82
C ALA A 166 23.33 -14.44 1.43
N ARG A 167 22.71 -13.60 0.62
CA ARG A 167 23.23 -12.24 0.43
C ARG A 167 23.20 -11.55 1.79
N HIS A 168 24.38 -11.19 2.30
CA HIS A 168 24.46 -10.37 3.50
C HIS A 168 23.67 -9.09 3.23
N GLN A 169 22.54 -8.95 3.90
CA GLN A 169 21.86 -7.67 3.94
C GLN A 169 22.82 -6.71 4.63
N ARG A 170 23.25 -5.67 3.91
CA ARG A 170 24.01 -4.60 4.53
C ARG A 170 23.07 -3.96 5.56
N SER A 171 23.41 -4.11 6.84
CA SER A 171 22.71 -3.37 7.88
C SER A 171 22.83 -1.89 7.56
N GLY A 172 21.72 -1.18 7.56
CA GLY A 172 21.74 0.28 7.43
C GLY A 172 22.54 0.91 8.57
N HIS A 173 23.09 2.09 8.33
CA HIS A 173 23.77 2.89 9.36
C HIS A 173 22.87 4.06 9.75
N ILE A 174 22.88 4.40 11.04
CA ILE A 174 22.22 5.59 11.53
C ILE A 174 22.98 6.81 11.00
N HIS A 175 22.24 7.83 10.54
CA HIS A 175 22.84 9.08 10.10
C HIS A 175 23.67 9.73 11.24
N PRO A 176 24.85 10.32 10.97
CA PRO A 176 25.70 10.90 12.01
C PRO A 176 24.97 11.93 12.89
N LEU A 177 24.12 12.79 12.31
CA LEU A 177 23.31 13.75 13.07
C LEU A 177 22.33 13.07 14.04
N ASP A 178 21.64 12.00 13.58
CA ASP A 178 20.73 11.25 14.44
C ASP A 178 21.48 10.54 15.58
N LYS A 179 22.70 10.09 15.32
CA LYS A 179 23.55 9.49 16.34
C LYS A 179 23.92 10.53 17.40
N ALA A 180 24.42 11.70 16.96
CA ALA A 180 24.77 12.80 17.86
C ALA A 180 23.55 13.28 18.68
N LEU A 181 22.39 13.47 18.04
CA LEU A 181 21.15 13.84 18.71
C LEU A 181 20.74 12.83 19.78
N ARG A 182 20.80 11.54 19.49
CA ARG A 182 20.47 10.48 20.47
C ARG A 182 21.43 10.48 21.65
N GLU A 183 22.70 10.72 21.45
CA GLU A 183 23.69 10.79 22.52
C GLU A 183 23.45 12.04 23.39
N ILE A 184 23.18 13.20 22.80
CA ILE A 184 22.81 14.44 23.51
C ILE A 184 21.55 14.19 24.36
N MET A 185 20.47 13.72 23.75
CA MET A 185 19.21 13.45 24.46
C MET A 185 19.40 12.47 25.60
N LYS A 186 20.15 11.39 25.38
CA LYS A 186 20.44 10.39 26.41
C LYS A 186 21.19 10.97 27.60
N SER A 187 22.14 11.86 27.36
CA SER A 187 22.88 12.54 28.44
C SER A 187 21.96 13.42 29.29
N PHE A 188 21.11 14.25 28.66
CA PHE A 188 20.18 15.10 29.39
C PHE A 188 19.05 14.33 30.10
N ILE A 189 18.50 13.28 29.48
CA ILE A 189 17.50 12.40 30.13
C ILE A 189 18.09 11.77 31.41
N ARG A 190 19.35 11.34 31.38
CA ARG A 190 20.03 10.82 32.57
C ARG A 190 20.19 11.87 33.70
N MET A 191 20.26 13.13 33.32
CA MET A 191 20.30 14.26 34.26
C MET A 191 18.90 14.72 34.74
N GLY A 192 17.82 14.02 34.31
CA GLY A 192 16.43 14.27 34.70
C GLY A 192 15.71 15.33 33.88
N TYR A 193 16.13 15.56 32.63
CA TYR A 193 15.44 16.46 31.72
C TYR A 193 14.35 15.69 30.96
N SER A 194 13.19 16.33 30.77
CA SER A 194 12.18 15.89 29.80
C SER A 194 12.56 16.33 28.39
N VAL A 195 12.07 15.62 27.39
CA VAL A 195 12.19 16.01 25.98
C VAL A 195 10.86 16.56 25.52
N GLU A 196 10.87 17.82 25.10
CA GLU A 196 9.68 18.53 24.65
C GLU A 196 9.78 18.85 23.16
N GLU A 197 8.67 18.73 22.46
CA GLU A 197 8.58 19.01 21.02
C GLU A 197 7.59 20.14 20.74
N GLY A 198 7.77 20.83 19.63
CA GLY A 198 6.89 21.91 19.20
C GLY A 198 6.86 22.06 17.67
N PRO A 199 5.94 22.89 17.15
CA PRO A 199 5.77 23.07 15.72
C PRO A 199 6.98 23.75 15.07
N GLU A 200 7.27 23.38 13.80
CA GLU A 200 8.29 24.04 12.98
C GLU A 200 7.77 25.37 12.39
N ILE A 201 6.47 25.45 12.11
CA ILE A 201 5.78 26.67 11.70
C ILE A 201 5.24 27.31 12.98
N GLU A 202 5.70 28.51 13.29
CA GLU A 202 5.47 29.14 14.58
C GLU A 202 4.91 30.55 14.42
N GLU A 203 4.27 31.04 15.47
CA GLU A 203 3.84 32.43 15.56
C GLU A 203 5.01 33.31 16.01
N ASP A 204 5.11 34.51 15.46
CA ASP A 204 6.06 35.54 15.85
C ASP A 204 6.05 35.81 17.36
N PHE A 205 4.87 35.75 17.97
CA PHE A 205 4.67 35.88 19.40
C PHE A 205 5.50 34.90 20.22
N TYR A 206 5.51 33.60 19.86
CA TYR A 206 6.29 32.59 20.57
C TYR A 206 7.76 32.62 20.19
N ASN A 207 8.06 32.92 18.91
CA ASN A 207 9.42 32.91 18.41
C ASN A 207 10.24 34.12 18.87
N PHE A 208 9.60 35.25 19.14
CA PHE A 208 10.28 36.49 19.46
C PHE A 208 9.69 37.25 20.67
N GLU A 209 8.43 37.64 20.65
CA GLU A 209 7.87 38.56 21.65
C GLU A 209 7.99 38.00 23.06
N CYS A 210 7.62 36.73 23.28
CA CYS A 210 7.73 36.05 24.57
C CYS A 210 9.18 35.81 25.04
N LEU A 211 10.16 36.00 24.15
CA LEU A 211 11.59 35.84 24.40
C LEU A 211 12.33 37.20 24.60
N ASN A 212 11.61 38.24 24.96
CA ASN A 212 12.16 39.59 25.15
C ASN A 212 12.68 40.24 23.87
N LEU A 213 12.07 39.88 22.72
CA LEU A 213 12.36 40.44 21.39
C LEU A 213 11.11 41.15 20.85
N PRO A 214 10.76 42.36 21.29
CA PRO A 214 9.62 43.10 20.77
C PRO A 214 9.80 43.41 19.28
N LYS A 215 8.70 43.83 18.59
CA LYS A 215 8.69 44.02 17.12
C LYS A 215 9.77 44.92 16.58
N ASP A 216 10.19 45.93 17.35
CA ASP A 216 11.19 46.91 16.93
C ASP A 216 12.62 46.59 17.46
N HIS A 217 12.85 45.36 17.93
CA HIS A 217 14.16 45.00 18.48
C HIS A 217 15.18 44.71 17.38
N PRO A 218 16.39 45.33 17.36
CA PRO A 218 17.36 45.14 16.26
C PRO A 218 17.84 43.70 16.09
N ALA A 219 17.84 42.89 17.12
CA ALA A 219 18.25 41.48 17.02
C ALA A 219 17.31 40.62 16.19
N ARG A 220 16.12 41.10 15.83
CA ARG A 220 15.22 40.39 14.85
C ARG A 220 15.80 40.40 13.45
N ASP A 221 16.35 41.54 13.03
CA ASP A 221 16.94 41.71 11.71
C ASP A 221 18.21 40.84 11.53
N MET A 222 18.86 40.48 12.65
CA MET A 222 20.03 39.61 12.64
C MET A 222 19.70 38.11 12.49
N GLN A 223 18.42 37.73 12.53
CA GLN A 223 18.03 36.30 12.49
C GLN A 223 17.48 35.84 11.13
N ASP A 224 17.59 36.63 10.08
CA ASP A 224 17.22 36.27 8.71
C ASP A 224 16.09 35.24 8.61
N SER A 225 14.89 35.65 9.05
CA SER A 225 13.76 34.74 9.31
C SER A 225 12.93 34.48 8.05
N PHE A 226 12.49 33.26 7.85
CA PHE A 226 11.52 32.90 6.81
C PHE A 226 10.09 33.18 7.29
N TYR A 227 9.52 34.30 6.93
CA TYR A 227 8.12 34.63 7.20
C TYR A 227 7.19 34.06 6.13
N ILE A 228 6.09 33.42 6.57
CA ILE A 228 4.99 32.96 5.72
C ILE A 228 3.94 34.06 5.63
N THR A 229 3.64 34.71 6.75
CA THR A 229 2.82 35.91 6.88
C THR A 229 3.51 36.90 7.80
N SER A 230 2.92 38.06 8.04
CA SER A 230 3.47 39.04 9.01
C SER A 230 3.59 38.53 10.45
N GLU A 231 2.90 37.43 10.79
CA GLU A 231 2.82 36.90 12.14
C GLU A 231 3.19 35.41 12.25
N ILE A 232 3.41 34.73 11.11
CA ILE A 232 3.74 33.31 11.06
C ILE A 232 5.04 33.15 10.30
N LEU A 233 5.98 32.37 10.90
CA LEU A 233 7.29 32.11 10.32
C LEU A 233 7.73 30.67 10.55
N LEU A 234 8.79 30.25 9.86
CA LEU A 234 9.54 29.07 10.23
C LEU A 234 10.44 29.43 11.44
N ARG A 235 10.38 28.65 12.50
CA ARG A 235 11.11 28.97 13.75
C ARG A 235 12.62 29.07 13.49
N THR A 236 13.23 30.12 14.03
CA THR A 236 14.66 30.41 13.88
C THR A 236 15.54 29.73 14.92
N HIS A 237 14.93 29.20 15.98
CA HIS A 237 15.52 28.47 17.09
C HIS A 237 14.43 27.59 17.73
N THR A 238 14.81 26.71 18.66
CA THR A 238 13.84 25.85 19.35
C THR A 238 13.29 26.48 20.64
N SER A 239 13.67 27.73 20.96
CA SER A 239 13.18 28.49 22.14
C SER A 239 11.64 28.65 22.20
N PRO A 240 10.87 28.71 21.09
CA PRO A 240 9.41 28.68 21.19
C PRO A 240 8.86 27.49 21.97
N VAL A 241 9.54 26.34 21.93
CA VAL A 241 9.16 25.16 22.72
C VAL A 241 9.33 25.43 24.20
N GLN A 242 10.40 26.13 24.59
CA GLN A 242 10.60 26.57 25.98
C GLN A 242 9.47 27.50 26.44
N VAL A 243 9.07 28.47 25.62
CA VAL A 243 7.94 29.37 25.87
C VAL A 243 6.64 28.59 26.04
N ARG A 244 6.35 27.65 25.13
CA ARG A 244 5.16 26.81 25.23
C ARG A 244 5.16 25.94 26.47
N THR A 245 6.30 25.41 26.87
CA THR A 245 6.46 24.63 28.09
C THR A 245 6.22 25.52 29.33
N LEU A 246 6.82 26.71 29.41
CA LEU A 246 6.56 27.66 30.48
C LEU A 246 5.07 27.99 30.64
N ARG A 247 4.37 28.27 29.55
CA ARG A 247 2.95 28.66 29.55
C ARG A 247 1.99 27.51 29.84
N ASN A 248 2.39 26.27 29.55
CA ASN A 248 1.59 25.09 29.80
C ASN A 248 1.81 24.45 31.17
N HIS A 249 2.90 24.82 31.90
CA HIS A 249 3.17 24.35 33.24
C HIS A 249 2.53 25.24 34.29
N ILE A 250 2.42 24.71 35.50
CA ILE A 250 1.97 25.49 36.66
C ILE A 250 3.01 26.59 36.93
N PRO A 251 2.61 27.88 37.01
CA PRO A 251 3.53 28.98 37.28
C PRO A 251 4.39 28.74 38.52
N ASN A 252 5.66 29.09 38.40
CA ASN A 252 6.68 28.94 39.45
C ASN A 252 6.96 27.49 39.90
N SER A 253 6.49 26.48 39.13
CA SER A 253 6.87 25.08 39.34
C SER A 253 8.22 24.78 38.69
N PRO A 254 8.96 23.78 39.19
CA PRO A 254 10.23 23.37 38.58
C PRO A 254 10.05 22.82 37.16
N ILE A 255 10.92 23.26 36.25
CA ILE A 255 11.01 22.79 34.87
C ILE A 255 12.44 22.38 34.58
N ARG A 256 12.62 21.23 33.95
CA ARG A 256 13.88 20.77 33.34
C ARG A 256 13.57 20.08 32.03
N MET A 257 13.86 20.75 30.93
CA MET A 257 13.51 20.21 29.60
C MET A 257 14.60 20.50 28.58
N ILE A 258 14.64 19.69 27.55
CA ILE A 258 15.35 19.95 26.30
C ILE A 258 14.37 19.94 25.13
N ALA A 259 14.63 20.79 24.15
CA ALA A 259 13.85 20.91 22.92
C ALA A 259 14.74 20.63 21.71
N PRO A 260 14.78 19.39 21.19
CA PRO A 260 15.43 19.08 19.93
C PRO A 260 14.53 19.48 18.75
N GLY A 261 15.13 19.93 17.65
CA GLY A 261 14.34 20.19 16.45
C GLY A 261 15.10 20.88 15.33
N LYS A 262 14.46 20.90 14.17
CA LYS A 262 14.92 21.66 13.00
C LYS A 262 14.60 23.14 13.19
N VAL A 263 15.49 23.97 12.71
CA VAL A 263 15.36 25.42 12.71
C VAL A 263 15.75 25.98 11.35
N PHE A 264 15.28 27.18 11.03
CA PHE A 264 15.33 27.74 9.68
C PHE A 264 15.83 29.17 9.73
N ARG A 265 16.86 29.48 8.93
CA ARG A 265 17.39 30.83 8.78
C ARG A 265 17.74 31.09 7.33
N TRP A 266 17.47 32.29 6.86
CA TRP A 266 17.84 32.68 5.51
C TRP A 266 19.33 33.11 5.50
N ASP A 267 20.20 32.14 5.66
CA ASP A 267 21.64 32.38 5.50
C ASP A 267 21.98 32.19 4.01
N ASN A 268 22.59 33.18 3.42
CA ASN A 268 22.94 33.19 2.00
C ASN A 268 24.46 33.14 1.78
N ASP A 269 25.15 32.25 2.49
CA ASP A 269 26.57 32.02 2.32
C ASP A 269 26.88 30.53 2.04
N ALA A 270 28.12 30.27 1.57
CA ALA A 270 28.53 28.93 1.19
C ALA A 270 28.78 27.97 2.38
N THR A 271 28.78 28.48 3.61
CA THR A 271 29.16 27.74 4.81
C THR A 271 27.97 27.40 5.72
N HIS A 272 26.85 28.07 5.54
CA HIS A 272 25.63 27.86 6.32
C HIS A 272 24.53 27.18 5.54
N SER A 273 23.82 26.27 6.18
CA SER A 273 22.62 25.66 5.64
C SER A 273 21.38 26.42 6.10
N PRO A 274 20.40 26.70 5.24
CA PRO A 274 19.15 27.35 5.63
C PRO A 274 18.32 26.49 6.59
N VAL A 275 18.63 25.22 6.70
CA VAL A 275 17.99 24.26 7.63
C VAL A 275 19.09 23.57 8.42
N PHE A 276 19.02 23.64 9.73
CA PHE A 276 19.93 22.96 10.63
C PHE A 276 19.19 22.47 11.88
N HIS A 277 19.87 21.73 12.76
CA HIS A 277 19.25 21.13 13.93
C HIS A 277 19.83 21.75 15.19
N GLN A 278 18.95 22.04 16.13
CA GLN A 278 19.32 22.53 17.46
C GLN A 278 18.78 21.63 18.56
N VAL A 279 19.47 21.63 19.67
CA VAL A 279 18.94 21.21 20.97
C VAL A 279 19.09 22.39 21.91
N GLU A 280 17.97 22.89 22.41
CA GLU A 280 17.98 23.88 23.48
C GLU A 280 17.50 23.27 24.80
N GLY A 281 17.99 23.79 25.90
CA GLY A 281 17.58 23.34 27.22
C GLY A 281 17.15 24.50 28.08
N LEU A 282 16.20 24.22 28.98
CA LEU A 282 15.67 25.15 29.97
C LEU A 282 15.58 24.49 31.32
N VAL A 283 16.08 25.20 32.33
CA VAL A 283 15.84 24.87 33.74
C VAL A 283 15.26 26.11 34.43
N VAL A 284 14.14 25.93 35.12
CA VAL A 284 13.54 26.96 36.00
C VAL A 284 13.22 26.30 37.32
N ASP A 285 13.72 26.87 38.40
CA ASP A 285 13.45 26.43 39.78
C ASP A 285 13.79 27.55 40.76
N LYS A 286 13.53 27.33 42.01
CA LYS A 286 13.92 28.27 43.08
C LYS A 286 15.43 28.27 43.29
N GLY A 287 16.03 29.48 43.31
CA GLY A 287 17.43 29.66 43.68
C GLY A 287 18.47 29.16 42.70
N ILE A 288 18.09 28.96 41.41
CA ILE A 288 19.01 28.60 40.35
C ILE A 288 20.04 29.69 40.11
N LYS A 289 21.31 29.32 40.00
CA LYS A 289 22.46 30.23 39.85
C LYS A 289 23.25 29.89 38.57
N PHE A 290 24.11 30.81 38.14
CA PHE A 290 25.02 30.61 37.03
C PHE A 290 25.99 29.42 37.25
N SER A 291 26.34 29.14 38.54
CA SER A 291 27.13 27.95 38.90
C SER A 291 26.43 26.63 38.51
N ASP A 292 25.09 26.59 38.61
CA ASP A 292 24.32 25.40 38.30
C ASP A 292 24.31 25.17 36.78
N LEU A 293 24.16 26.23 35.97
CA LEU A 293 24.35 26.21 34.54
C LEU A 293 25.74 25.67 34.18
N LYS A 294 26.79 26.27 34.79
CA LYS A 294 28.17 25.85 34.53
C LYS A 294 28.39 24.39 34.86
N GLY A 295 27.95 23.91 36.02
CA GLY A 295 28.08 22.51 36.43
C GLY A 295 27.34 21.55 35.50
N THR A 296 26.12 21.91 35.11
CA THR A 296 25.32 21.10 34.15
C THR A 296 26.04 20.94 32.83
N LEU A 297 26.53 22.04 32.25
CA LEU A 297 27.21 22.01 30.96
C LEU A 297 28.58 21.31 31.02
N GLU A 298 29.31 21.45 32.11
CA GLU A 298 30.57 20.72 32.32
C GLU A 298 30.36 19.21 32.38
N ILE A 299 29.32 18.74 33.07
CA ILE A 299 28.96 17.31 33.15
C ILE A 299 28.59 16.81 31.77
N PHE A 300 27.72 17.54 31.05
CA PHE A 300 27.27 17.18 29.71
C PHE A 300 28.43 17.08 28.70
N LEU A 301 29.28 18.12 28.66
CA LEU A 301 30.38 18.17 27.68
C LEU A 301 31.45 17.11 27.96
N LYS A 302 31.73 16.80 29.25
CA LYS A 302 32.63 15.70 29.60
C LYS A 302 32.04 14.33 29.32
N ASP A 303 30.73 14.12 29.48
CA ASP A 303 30.05 12.89 29.13
C ASP A 303 30.08 12.66 27.60
N LEU A 304 29.95 13.72 26.82
CA LEU A 304 29.89 13.65 25.35
C LEU A 304 31.28 13.57 24.71
N PHE A 305 32.24 14.38 25.16
CA PHE A 305 33.55 14.54 24.50
C PHE A 305 34.71 13.92 25.28
N GLY A 306 34.45 13.38 26.49
CA GLY A 306 35.43 12.74 27.33
C GLY A 306 35.88 13.60 28.49
N ALA A 307 36.38 12.96 29.55
CA ALA A 307 36.73 13.57 30.85
C ALA A 307 37.82 14.65 30.74
N ASP A 308 38.73 14.52 29.78
CA ASP A 308 39.87 15.42 29.59
C ASP A 308 39.56 16.69 28.79
N THR A 309 38.29 16.85 28.35
CA THR A 309 37.84 18.01 27.58
C THR A 309 37.99 19.28 28.41
N LYS A 310 38.77 20.24 27.88
CA LYS A 310 38.87 21.57 28.49
C LYS A 310 37.69 22.42 28.08
N ILE A 311 37.10 23.13 29.03
CA ILE A 311 35.89 23.94 28.84
C ILE A 311 36.17 25.38 29.26
N ARG A 312 35.78 26.32 28.45
CA ARG A 312 35.90 27.75 28.68
C ARG A 312 34.57 28.45 28.48
N PHE A 313 34.20 29.32 29.40
CA PHE A 313 33.05 30.19 29.27
C PHE A 313 33.54 31.61 28.93
N ARG A 314 33.03 32.17 27.86
CA ARG A 314 33.27 33.56 27.45
C ARG A 314 32.00 34.36 27.61
N ALA A 315 32.10 35.60 28.13
CA ALA A 315 30.96 36.51 28.20
C ALA A 315 30.43 36.80 26.79
N SER A 316 29.11 36.77 26.64
CA SER A 316 28.39 37.05 25.41
C SER A 316 27.09 37.80 25.68
N TYR A 317 26.31 38.09 24.65
CA TYR A 317 25.03 38.76 24.78
C TYR A 317 23.97 38.02 23.96
N PHE A 318 22.87 37.69 24.65
CA PHE A 318 21.63 37.22 23.99
C PHE A 318 20.43 37.95 24.62
N PRO A 319 19.44 38.39 23.81
CA PRO A 319 18.30 39.17 24.32
C PRO A 319 17.45 38.48 25.39
N PHE A 320 17.43 37.13 25.34
CA PHE A 320 16.62 36.29 26.24
C PHE A 320 17.36 35.76 27.45
N THR A 321 18.66 36.07 27.61
CA THR A 321 19.46 35.67 28.80
C THR A 321 20.31 36.84 29.32
N GLU A 322 20.49 36.91 30.67
CA GLU A 322 21.34 37.86 31.34
C GLU A 322 21.74 37.31 32.73
N PRO A 323 23.04 37.08 33.02
CA PRO A 323 24.18 37.16 32.12
C PRO A 323 24.18 36.02 31.06
N SER A 324 24.80 36.30 29.91
CA SER A 324 24.96 35.35 28.84
C SER A 324 26.42 34.93 28.65
N ALA A 325 26.64 33.74 28.15
CA ALA A 325 27.96 33.22 27.84
C ALA A 325 27.95 32.30 26.63
N GLU A 326 29.06 32.23 25.94
CA GLU A 326 29.40 31.19 24.97
C GLU A 326 30.33 30.17 25.60
N VAL A 327 30.21 28.93 25.19
CA VAL A 327 31.01 27.82 25.72
C VAL A 327 31.88 27.25 24.61
N ASP A 328 33.18 27.30 24.86
CA ASP A 328 34.19 26.71 23.97
C ASP A 328 34.75 25.45 24.59
N ILE A 329 35.11 24.50 23.75
CA ILE A 329 35.86 23.30 24.17
C ILE A 329 37.18 23.20 23.42
N SER A 330 38.14 22.52 24.04
CA SER A 330 39.40 22.18 23.41
C SER A 330 39.78 20.74 23.71
N PHE A 331 40.24 20.04 22.70
CA PHE A 331 40.72 18.67 22.78
C PHE A 331 42.24 18.65 22.95
N ALA A 332 42.75 17.91 23.92
CA ALA A 332 44.19 17.76 24.16
C ALA A 332 44.95 17.18 22.94
N SER A 333 44.25 16.44 22.06
CA SER A 333 44.86 15.77 20.90
C SER A 333 44.92 16.60 19.62
N ARG A 334 44.36 17.82 19.56
CA ARG A 334 44.31 18.72 18.39
C ARG A 334 45.33 19.82 18.40
N THR A 335 46.46 19.68 19.05
CA THR A 335 47.55 20.64 18.92
C THR A 335 48.25 20.43 17.56
N HIS A 336 47.70 20.99 16.49
CA HIS A 336 48.32 21.04 15.16
C HIS A 336 49.19 22.31 14.94
N SER A 337 49.32 23.17 15.93
CA SER A 337 50.14 24.36 15.81
C SER A 337 51.41 24.25 16.68
N GLU A 338 52.51 24.77 16.20
CA GLU A 338 53.77 25.01 16.97
C GLU A 338 53.57 25.93 18.17
N SER A 339 52.39 26.55 18.33
CA SER A 339 51.97 27.33 19.47
C SER A 339 51.34 26.41 20.53
N ASN A 340 51.81 26.50 21.76
CA ASN A 340 51.25 25.79 22.94
C ASN A 340 49.84 26.22 23.32
N ASP A 341 49.15 27.06 22.52
CA ASP A 341 47.81 27.49 22.81
C ASP A 341 46.78 26.43 22.33
N PRO A 342 45.85 26.04 23.20
CA PRO A 342 44.80 25.10 22.85
C PRO A 342 43.87 25.69 21.78
N ASP A 343 43.59 24.90 20.75
CA ASP A 343 42.61 25.26 19.71
C ASP A 343 41.19 25.19 20.29
N TRP A 344 40.53 26.34 20.39
CA TRP A 344 39.22 26.48 21.00
C TRP A 344 38.11 26.44 19.94
N LEU A 345 37.14 25.55 20.12
CA LEU A 345 35.95 25.44 19.30
C LEU A 345 34.72 25.85 20.11
N GLU A 346 34.00 26.87 19.63
CA GLU A 346 32.70 27.25 20.19
C GLU A 346 31.65 26.17 19.91
N ILE A 347 30.96 25.72 20.96
CA ILE A 347 29.98 24.62 20.90
C ILE A 347 28.56 25.08 21.12
N LEU A 348 28.33 26.00 22.07
CA LEU A 348 26.99 26.41 22.45
C LEU A 348 26.95 27.81 23.08
N GLY A 349 25.78 28.43 22.98
CA GLY A 349 25.41 29.60 23.74
C GLY A 349 24.58 29.26 24.96
N CYS A 350 24.73 30.04 26.06
CA CYS A 350 23.97 29.79 27.27
C CYS A 350 23.81 31.06 28.09
N GLY A 351 22.98 31.04 29.15
CA GLY A 351 22.86 32.16 30.11
C GLY A 351 21.75 31.94 31.12
N MET A 352 21.67 32.84 32.06
CA MET A 352 20.52 32.91 32.99
C MET A 352 19.33 33.48 32.25
N VAL A 353 18.15 32.87 32.40
CA VAL A 353 16.92 33.34 31.77
C VAL A 353 16.63 34.79 32.17
N HIS A 354 16.45 35.65 31.18
CA HIS A 354 16.17 37.06 31.45
C HIS A 354 14.84 37.22 32.20
N ASN A 355 14.83 38.12 33.22
CA ASN A 355 13.65 38.33 34.07
C ASN A 355 12.38 38.68 33.30
N MET A 356 12.50 39.38 32.13
CA MET A 356 11.36 39.70 31.29
C MET A 356 10.78 38.44 30.61
N VAL A 357 11.60 37.47 30.20
CA VAL A 357 11.14 36.21 29.65
C VAL A 357 10.29 35.47 30.68
N LEU A 358 10.73 35.38 31.94
CA LEU A 358 9.94 34.76 33.00
C LEU A 358 8.59 35.48 33.20
N LYS A 359 8.61 36.82 33.29
CA LYS A 359 7.40 37.64 33.47
C LYS A 359 6.41 37.50 32.33
N LEU A 360 6.88 37.59 31.08
CA LEU A 360 6.04 37.47 29.88
C LEU A 360 5.35 36.11 29.78
N ASN A 361 5.94 35.10 30.41
CA ASN A 361 5.41 33.74 30.40
C ASN A 361 4.74 33.32 31.72
N GLY A 362 4.43 34.30 32.60
CA GLY A 362 3.63 34.09 33.82
C GLY A 362 4.39 33.61 35.04
N TYR A 363 5.73 33.73 35.06
CA TYR A 363 6.58 33.35 36.18
C TYR A 363 7.05 34.62 36.96
N ASP A 364 7.14 34.50 38.27
CA ASP A 364 7.65 35.60 39.13
C ASP A 364 9.17 35.42 39.31
N PRO A 365 10.01 36.33 38.75
CA PRO A 365 11.46 36.26 38.91
C PRO A 365 11.97 36.51 40.34
N ASN A 366 11.10 36.94 41.27
CA ASN A 366 11.44 36.99 42.68
C ASN A 366 11.33 35.65 43.41
N ILE A 367 10.57 34.72 42.80
CA ILE A 367 10.33 33.38 43.36
C ILE A 367 11.24 32.35 42.69
N VAL A 368 11.38 32.43 41.37
CA VAL A 368 12.15 31.48 40.57
C VAL A 368 13.19 32.18 39.72
N SER A 369 14.25 31.46 39.43
CA SER A 369 15.27 31.82 38.42
C SER A 369 15.51 30.63 37.52
N GLY A 370 16.20 30.83 36.43
CA GLY A 370 16.46 29.75 35.50
C GLY A 370 17.67 29.99 34.61
N PHE A 371 18.10 28.97 33.93
CA PHE A 371 19.09 29.08 32.88
C PHE A 371 18.61 28.39 31.61
N ALA A 372 19.14 28.84 30.47
CA ALA A 372 18.93 28.23 29.17
C ALA A 372 20.26 28.08 28.44
N PHE A 373 20.27 27.12 27.50
CA PHE A 373 21.40 26.87 26.60
C PHE A 373 20.90 26.38 25.26
N GLY A 374 21.70 26.61 24.22
CA GLY A 374 21.36 26.14 22.88
C GLY A 374 22.59 25.73 22.07
N MET A 375 22.53 24.58 21.40
CA MET A 375 23.64 24.02 20.64
C MET A 375 23.17 23.53 19.25
N GLY A 376 24.01 23.73 18.24
CA GLY A 376 23.82 23.16 16.90
C GLY A 376 24.33 21.72 16.84
N ILE A 377 23.49 20.81 16.37
CA ILE A 377 23.84 19.38 16.31
C ILE A 377 24.91 19.12 15.27
N GLU A 378 24.89 19.84 14.14
CA GLU A 378 25.87 19.72 13.06
C GLU A 378 27.29 20.01 13.57
N ARG A 379 27.46 21.05 14.38
CA ARG A 379 28.75 21.40 14.96
C ARG A 379 29.27 20.34 15.94
N ILE A 380 28.37 19.66 16.64
CA ILE A 380 28.73 18.58 17.56
C ILE A 380 29.07 17.29 16.80
N ALA A 381 28.39 17.04 15.67
CA ALA A 381 28.57 15.83 14.87
C ALA A 381 29.86 15.85 14.03
N MET A 382 30.38 17.05 13.71
CA MET A 382 31.66 17.26 13.00
C MET A 382 32.86 17.08 13.92
#